data_d21e8dc86f7715f1afdd26db9b867a85
#
_entry.id   d21e8dc86f7715f1afdd26db9b867a85
#
_cell.length_a   1.000
_cell.length_b   1.000
_cell.length_c   1.000
_cell.angle_alpha   90.00
_cell.angle_beta   90.00
_cell.angle_gamma   90.00
#
_symmetry.space_group_name_H-M   'P 1'
#
loop_
_entity.id
_entity.type
_entity.pdbx_description
1 polymer ?
#
loop_
_entity_poly.entity_id
_entity_poly.type
_entity_poly.pdbx_seq_one_letter_code
_entity_poly.pdbx_strand_id
1 'polypeptide(L)'
;TEAGRMALIEKLEKMICCDYEIVSHQAGIRPTVADRRPLVGQHPIHTPLWILNGLGTRGVLNAPLCAQVLYNAMFQKIDIPQEMNVNRFTKRLKKYL
;
A
#
# COMPACT_ATOMS: atom_id res chain seq x y z
N THR A 1 -14.13 15.26 -2.41
CA THR A 1 -15.28 15.90 -3.06
C THR A 1 -16.52 15.83 -2.18
N GLU A 2 -17.46 16.74 -2.36
CA GLU A 2 -18.72 16.74 -1.60
C GLU A 2 -19.53 15.47 -1.88
N ALA A 3 -19.56 15.01 -3.10
CA ALA A 3 -20.21 13.74 -3.47
C ALA A 3 -19.62 12.53 -2.74
N GLY A 4 -18.31 12.48 -2.60
CA GLY A 4 -17.62 11.44 -1.84
C GLY A 4 -17.95 11.50 -0.33
N ARG A 5 -18.04 12.70 0.22
CA ARG A 5 -18.46 12.90 1.61
C ARG A 5 -19.87 12.39 1.87
N MET A 6 -20.82 12.78 1.02
CA MET A 6 -22.21 12.34 1.14
C MET A 6 -22.35 10.82 1.04
N ALA A 7 -21.62 10.18 0.11
CA ALA A 7 -21.62 8.73 -0.02
C ALA A 7 -21.07 8.00 1.22
N LEU A 8 -20.06 8.57 1.88
CA LEU A 8 -19.53 8.01 3.13
C LEU A 8 -20.50 8.15 4.28
N ILE A 9 -21.17 9.30 4.43
CA ILE A 9 -22.19 9.54 5.45
C ILE A 9 -23.34 8.56 5.28
N GLU A 10 -23.86 8.42 4.08
CA GLU A 10 -24.95 7.48 3.76
C GLU A 10 -24.59 6.03 4.15
N LYS A 11 -23.37 5.60 3.84
CA LYS A 11 -22.89 4.27 4.22
C LYS A 11 -22.74 4.11 5.73
N LEU A 12 -22.25 5.14 6.40
CA LEU A 12 -22.10 5.14 7.86
C LEU A 12 -23.46 4.99 8.55
N GLU A 13 -24.45 5.76 8.13
CA GLU A 13 -25.81 5.71 8.68
C GLU A 13 -26.49 4.35 8.54
N LYS A 14 -26.11 3.58 7.50
CA LYS A 14 -26.58 2.20 7.34
C LYS A 14 -25.88 1.20 8.25
N MET A 15 -24.73 1.56 8.84
CA MET A 15 -23.92 0.65 9.63
C MET A 15 -24.05 0.85 11.13
N ILE A 16 -24.39 2.05 11.58
CA ILE A 16 -24.47 2.41 13.00
C ILE A 16 -25.87 2.86 13.38
N CYS A 17 -26.25 2.54 14.61
CA CYS A 17 -27.56 2.88 15.18
C CYS A 17 -27.44 3.88 16.36
N CYS A 18 -26.32 4.60 16.47
CA CYS A 18 -26.10 5.59 17.52
C CYS A 18 -25.98 6.99 16.94
N ASP A 19 -26.22 7.98 17.78
CA ASP A 19 -25.97 9.37 17.44
C ASP A 19 -24.48 9.61 17.28
N TYR A 20 -24.09 10.46 16.31
CA TYR A 20 -22.71 10.80 16.04
C TYR A 20 -22.58 12.25 15.57
N GLU A 21 -21.41 12.82 15.72
CA GLU A 21 -21.04 14.14 15.22
C GLU A 21 -19.81 14.02 14.31
N ILE A 22 -19.85 14.66 13.14
CA ILE A 22 -18.71 14.73 12.23
C ILE A 22 -17.80 15.88 12.68
N VAL A 23 -16.70 15.55 13.33
CA VAL A 23 -15.75 16.54 13.87
C VAL A 23 -14.71 16.96 12.84
N SER A 24 -14.43 16.16 11.83
CA SER A 24 -13.45 16.44 10.79
C SER A 24 -13.68 15.57 9.56
N HIS A 25 -13.36 16.11 8.39
CA HIS A 25 -13.32 15.37 7.13
C HIS A 25 -12.04 15.72 6.36
N GLN A 26 -11.23 14.72 6.07
CA GLN A 26 -9.98 14.89 5.34
C GLN A 26 -9.91 13.88 4.19
N ALA A 27 -9.23 14.29 3.13
CA ALA A 27 -8.95 13.42 1.98
C ALA A 27 -7.44 13.39 1.72
N GLY A 28 -6.96 12.23 1.27
CA GLY A 28 -5.56 12.02 0.91
C GLY A 28 -5.41 11.11 -0.28
N ILE A 29 -4.24 11.14 -0.89
CA ILE A 29 -3.88 10.25 -1.99
C ILE A 29 -3.14 9.05 -1.41
N ARG A 30 -3.62 7.84 -1.72
CA ARG A 30 -2.95 6.59 -1.31
C ARG A 30 -1.95 6.15 -2.37
N PRO A 31 -0.76 5.69 -1.97
CA PRO A 31 0.21 5.14 -2.91
C PRO A 31 -0.31 3.81 -3.47
N THR A 32 -0.63 3.81 -4.75
CA THR A 32 -1.12 2.62 -5.46
C THR A 32 -0.22 2.34 -6.65
N VAL A 33 0.13 1.08 -6.85
CA VAL A 33 0.92 0.60 -8.00
C VAL A 33 -0.01 0.20 -9.14
N ALA A 34 0.51 0.22 -10.36
CA ALA A 34 -0.27 -0.07 -11.57
C ALA A 34 -1.01 -1.43 -11.52
N ASP A 35 -0.39 -2.45 -10.93
CA ASP A 35 -0.98 -3.77 -10.75
C ASP A 35 -1.72 -3.95 -9.41
N ARG A 36 -1.83 -2.89 -8.62
CA ARG A 36 -2.49 -2.86 -7.31
C ARG A 36 -1.97 -3.88 -6.29
N ARG A 37 -0.72 -4.32 -6.44
CA ARG A 37 -0.03 -5.22 -5.52
C ARG A 37 1.04 -4.47 -4.74
N PRO A 38 1.37 -4.85 -3.49
CA PRO A 38 2.44 -4.24 -2.74
C PRO A 38 3.78 -4.24 -3.50
N LEU A 39 4.61 -3.25 -3.20
CA LEU A 39 6.00 -3.17 -3.62
C LEU A 39 6.89 -3.46 -2.43
N VAL A 40 7.54 -4.61 -2.44
CA VAL A 40 8.46 -5.02 -1.39
C VAL A 40 9.77 -5.47 -2.03
N GLY A 41 10.90 -5.05 -1.48
CA GLY A 41 12.19 -5.59 -1.90
C GLY A 41 13.31 -4.58 -1.99
N GLN A 42 14.45 -5.08 -2.43
CA GLN A 42 15.66 -4.29 -2.62
C GLN A 42 15.60 -3.54 -3.95
N HIS A 43 16.06 -2.31 -3.95
CA HIS A 43 16.16 -1.53 -5.18
C HIS A 43 17.14 -2.21 -6.15
N PRO A 44 16.76 -2.41 -7.44
CA PRO A 44 17.55 -3.24 -8.35
C PRO A 44 18.94 -2.69 -8.70
N ILE A 45 19.19 -1.39 -8.46
CA ILE A 45 20.48 -0.75 -8.75
C ILE A 45 21.16 -0.26 -7.49
N HIS A 46 20.41 0.43 -6.63
CA HIS A 46 20.92 0.96 -5.37
C HIS A 46 20.68 -0.05 -4.26
N THR A 47 21.57 -1.03 -4.12
CA THR A 47 21.45 -2.16 -3.19
C THR A 47 21.28 -1.80 -1.71
N PRO A 48 21.76 -0.65 -1.19
CA PRO A 48 21.44 -0.27 0.18
C PRO A 48 19.98 0.15 0.40
N LEU A 49 19.22 0.42 -0.68
CA LEU A 49 17.84 0.87 -0.59
C LEU A 49 16.87 -0.30 -0.62
N TRP A 50 15.98 -0.32 0.35
CA TRP A 50 14.86 -1.27 0.43
C TRP A 50 13.55 -0.53 0.36
N ILE A 51 12.55 -1.15 -0.24
CA ILE A 51 11.26 -0.54 -0.56
C ILE A 51 10.16 -1.35 0.09
N LEU A 52 9.25 -0.66 0.78
CA LEU A 52 7.95 -1.16 1.19
C LEU A 52 6.93 -0.06 0.89
N ASN A 53 6.15 -0.24 -0.14
CA ASN A 53 5.17 0.76 -0.60
C ASN A 53 4.04 0.10 -1.41
N GLY A 54 3.19 0.90 -2.00
CA GLY A 54 2.14 0.43 -2.90
C GLY A 54 1.02 -0.34 -2.21
N LEU A 55 0.80 -0.13 -0.92
CA LEU A 55 -0.20 -0.85 -0.13
C LEU A 55 -1.66 -0.49 -0.52
N GLY A 56 -1.86 0.68 -1.13
CA GLY A 56 -3.17 1.12 -1.63
C GLY A 56 -4.24 1.17 -0.54
N THR A 57 -5.41 0.65 -0.86
CA THR A 57 -6.57 0.64 0.06
C THR A 57 -6.54 -0.48 1.11
N ARG A 58 -5.65 -1.46 0.94
CA ARG A 58 -5.51 -2.63 1.82
C ARG A 58 -4.33 -2.54 2.77
N GLY A 59 -3.76 -1.34 2.95
CA GLY A 59 -2.55 -1.14 3.73
C GLY A 59 -2.65 -1.64 5.17
N VAL A 60 -3.75 -1.36 5.85
CA VAL A 60 -3.97 -1.80 7.24
C VAL A 60 -3.93 -3.33 7.36
N LEU A 61 -4.50 -4.04 6.38
CA LEU A 61 -4.50 -5.51 6.36
C LEU A 61 -3.15 -6.09 5.95
N ASN A 62 -2.51 -5.51 4.94
CA ASN A 62 -1.33 -6.09 4.30
C ASN A 62 0.00 -5.64 4.92
N ALA A 63 0.04 -4.50 5.59
CA ALA A 63 1.29 -3.93 6.10
C ALA A 63 2.05 -4.87 7.04
N PRO A 64 1.44 -5.56 8.00
CA PRO A 64 2.17 -6.47 8.88
C PRO A 64 2.85 -7.61 8.11
N LEU A 65 2.14 -8.23 7.16
CA LEU A 65 2.69 -9.29 6.32
C LEU A 65 3.83 -8.78 5.44
N CYS A 66 3.64 -7.64 4.78
CA CYS A 66 4.66 -7.04 3.93
C CYS A 66 5.92 -6.65 4.72
N ALA A 67 5.76 -6.15 5.92
CA ALA A 67 6.87 -5.84 6.82
C ALA A 67 7.64 -7.10 7.22
N GLN A 68 6.94 -8.19 7.55
CA GLN A 68 7.57 -9.47 7.87
C GLN A 68 8.34 -10.04 6.67
N VAL A 69 7.74 -10.00 5.48
CA VAL A 69 8.41 -10.44 4.23
C VAL A 69 9.67 -9.62 3.98
N LEU A 70 9.61 -8.30 4.14
CA LEU A 70 10.76 -7.42 3.97
C LEU A 70 11.86 -7.73 4.99
N TYR A 71 11.50 -7.86 6.26
CA TYR A 71 12.43 -8.22 7.34
C TYR A 71 13.16 -9.55 7.05
N ASN A 72 12.39 -10.57 6.66
CA ASN A 72 12.95 -11.88 6.34
C ASN A 72 13.92 -11.81 5.15
N ALA A 73 13.61 -11.01 4.14
CA ALA A 73 14.50 -10.82 3.00
C ALA A 73 15.80 -10.08 3.38
N MET A 74 15.68 -9.06 4.22
CA MET A 74 16.84 -8.25 4.64
C MET A 74 17.81 -9.01 5.57
N PHE A 75 17.26 -9.74 6.53
CA PHE A 75 18.07 -10.31 7.64
C PHE A 75 18.19 -11.83 7.61
N GLN A 76 17.27 -12.53 6.97
CA GLN A 76 17.26 -14.00 6.89
C GLN A 76 17.51 -14.52 5.48
N LYS A 77 17.67 -13.65 4.50
CA LYS A 77 17.87 -13.98 3.07
C LYS A 77 16.79 -14.90 2.50
N ILE A 78 15.56 -14.73 2.95
CA ILE A 78 14.38 -15.44 2.43
C ILE A 78 13.87 -14.67 1.22
N ASP A 79 13.58 -15.38 0.12
CA ASP A 79 13.09 -14.76 -1.10
C ASP A 79 11.71 -14.11 -0.90
N ILE A 80 11.53 -12.95 -1.54
CA ILE A 80 10.26 -12.24 -1.56
C ILE A 80 9.35 -12.87 -2.60
N PRO A 81 8.09 -13.17 -2.27
CA PRO A 81 7.11 -13.65 -3.24
C PRO A 81 7.04 -12.74 -4.48
N GLN A 82 7.04 -13.34 -5.66
CA GLN A 82 7.14 -12.61 -6.92
C GLN A 82 6.01 -11.57 -7.09
N GLU A 83 4.83 -11.86 -6.57
CA GLU A 83 3.65 -10.99 -6.64
C GLU A 83 3.84 -9.65 -5.96
N MET A 84 4.71 -9.56 -4.96
CA MET A 84 5.00 -8.32 -4.24
C MET A 84 6.44 -7.82 -4.44
N ASN A 85 7.29 -8.60 -5.12
CA ASN A 85 8.68 -8.21 -5.35
C ASN A 85 8.79 -7.01 -6.29
N VAL A 86 9.55 -6.00 -5.90
CA VAL A 86 9.82 -4.81 -6.72
C VAL A 86 10.47 -5.14 -8.06
N ASN A 87 11.21 -6.25 -8.13
CA ASN A 87 11.91 -6.70 -9.33
C ASN A 87 10.98 -7.02 -10.51
N ARG A 88 9.68 -7.24 -10.28
CA ARG A 88 8.70 -7.42 -11.36
C ARG A 88 8.58 -6.19 -12.27
N PHE A 89 9.02 -5.03 -11.81
CA PHE A 89 9.05 -3.78 -12.58
C PHE A 89 10.42 -3.43 -13.15
N THR A 90 11.42 -4.28 -13.04
CA THR A 90 12.79 -4.00 -13.51
C THR A 90 12.85 -3.57 -14.98
N LYS A 91 12.04 -4.17 -15.84
CA LYS A 91 11.97 -3.79 -17.26
C LYS A 91 11.49 -2.34 -17.46
N ARG A 92 10.55 -1.87 -16.62
CA ARG A 92 10.10 -0.47 -16.65
C ARG A 92 11.15 0.47 -16.07
N LEU A 93 11.79 0.08 -15.00
CA LEU A 93 12.85 0.89 -14.37
C LEU A 93 14.02 1.14 -15.31
N LYS A 94 14.43 0.14 -16.10
CA LYS A 94 15.51 0.28 -17.08
C LYS A 94 15.25 1.37 -18.11
N LYS A 95 13.99 1.74 -18.36
CA LYS A 95 13.64 2.82 -19.30
C LYS A 95 13.95 4.22 -18.75
N TYR A 96 14.01 4.37 -17.43
CA TYR A 96 14.24 5.65 -16.76
C TYR A 96 15.64 5.79 -16.17
N LEU A 97 16.45 4.78 -16.36
CA LEU A 97 17.84 4.70 -15.93
C LEU A 97 18.78 4.83 -17.13
#